data_9a07786754003f63985bc45e52453ea3
#
_entry.id   9a07786754003f63985bc45e52453ea3
#
_cell.length_a   1.000
_cell.length_b   1.000
_cell.length_c   1.000
_cell.angle_alpha   90.00
_cell.angle_beta   90.00
_cell.angle_gamma   90.00
#
_symmetry.space_group_name_H-M   'P 1'
#
loop_
_entity.id
_entity.type
_entity.pdbx_description
1 polymer ?
#
loop_
_entity_poly.entity_id
_entity_poly.type
_entity_poly.pdbx_seq_one_letter_code
_entity_poly.pdbx_strand_id
1 'polypeptide(L)'
;MRVQVAIIGSGPSGLLLGQLLGNAGIETVILDRSSRAHILGRVRAGVLEEGTVGLMDRAGVGARMHAEGLPHDGFSFAFDGRDHRIDLFDLTGGKRVLVYGQTELTRDLIEQREADSRLTIYEAANVTPHGFDGAAPHVTYEKDGVTHRIDCDFIAGCDGFHGASRKAVPDSAIRTFEKVYPFGWLGVLSEVPPVSDELIYANHARGFALCSMRSPTRSRYYIQCALDERIEDWSDDRFWDELRRRLPAHHAEAMVTGKSFEKSIAPLRSFVAEPMRFGRLFLVGDAAHIVPPTGAKGLNLAASDVHYLFSGLLEHYQDRSNGGLDAYSAKALARVWKAVRFSWWMTSMLHRFPQTSDFDQKIQEAELDYLTHSRAAETVLAENYVGLPY
;
A
#
# COMPACT_ATOMS: atom_id res chain seq x y z
N MET A 1 -4.34 -21.38 -24.42
CA MET A 1 -3.39 -20.25 -24.53
C MET A 1 -2.18 -20.56 -23.66
N ARG A 2 -0.98 -20.12 -24.07
CA ARG A 2 0.25 -20.25 -23.27
C ARG A 2 0.96 -18.90 -23.18
N VAL A 3 1.51 -18.58 -22.03
CA VAL A 3 2.34 -17.38 -21.76
C VAL A 3 3.51 -17.77 -20.86
N GLN A 4 4.52 -16.91 -20.72
CA GLN A 4 5.63 -17.15 -19.81
C GLN A 4 5.19 -16.91 -18.34
N VAL A 5 4.47 -15.82 -18.07
CA VAL A 5 4.00 -15.51 -16.71
C VAL A 5 2.49 -15.18 -16.72
N ALA A 6 1.71 -15.94 -15.95
CA ALA A 6 0.32 -15.63 -15.66
C ALA A 6 0.24 -14.81 -14.37
N ILE A 7 -0.39 -13.64 -14.42
CA ILE A 7 -0.53 -12.71 -13.29
C ILE A 7 -2.00 -12.69 -12.86
N ILE A 8 -2.27 -13.00 -11.61
CA ILE A 8 -3.63 -12.99 -11.05
C ILE A 8 -3.80 -11.71 -10.23
N GLY A 9 -4.68 -10.82 -10.69
CA GLY A 9 -4.96 -9.51 -10.11
C GLY A 9 -4.37 -8.34 -10.90
N SER A 10 -5.22 -7.38 -11.26
CA SER A 10 -4.86 -6.13 -11.93
C SER A 10 -4.84 -4.93 -10.98
N GLY A 11 -4.46 -5.18 -9.72
CA GLY A 11 -4.05 -4.13 -8.79
C GLY A 11 -2.68 -3.54 -9.17
N PRO A 12 -2.20 -2.53 -8.45
CA PRO A 12 -0.91 -1.87 -8.75
C PRO A 12 0.25 -2.84 -8.92
N SER A 13 0.37 -3.85 -8.07
CA SER A 13 1.47 -4.83 -8.15
C SER A 13 1.41 -5.69 -9.42
N GLY A 14 0.23 -6.22 -9.77
CA GLY A 14 0.09 -7.05 -10.97
C GLY A 14 0.28 -6.26 -12.26
N LEU A 15 -0.25 -5.04 -12.31
CA LEU A 15 -0.08 -4.15 -13.47
C LEU A 15 1.38 -3.71 -13.62
N LEU A 16 2.04 -3.31 -12.53
CA LEU A 16 3.45 -2.89 -12.55
C LEU A 16 4.37 -4.06 -12.96
N LEU A 17 4.16 -5.26 -12.38
CA LEU A 17 4.91 -6.45 -12.77
C LEU A 17 4.69 -6.77 -14.26
N GLY A 18 3.45 -6.80 -14.72
CA GLY A 18 3.10 -7.09 -16.10
C GLY A 18 3.65 -6.07 -17.09
N GLN A 19 3.73 -4.78 -16.69
CA GLN A 19 4.31 -3.73 -17.51
C GLN A 19 5.83 -3.87 -17.63
N LEU A 20 6.53 -4.08 -16.50
CA LEU A 20 7.98 -4.28 -16.49
C LEU A 20 8.40 -5.55 -17.27
N LEU A 21 7.70 -6.67 -17.09
CA LEU A 21 7.94 -7.91 -17.82
C LEU A 21 7.72 -7.72 -19.32
N GLY A 22 6.63 -7.09 -19.71
CA GLY A 22 6.33 -6.81 -21.10
C GLY A 22 7.37 -5.90 -21.77
N ASN A 23 7.91 -4.89 -21.05
CA ASN A 23 9.00 -4.04 -21.54
C ASN A 23 10.29 -4.84 -21.74
N ALA A 24 10.47 -5.93 -20.99
CA ALA A 24 11.59 -6.85 -21.14
C ALA A 24 11.38 -7.97 -22.18
N GLY A 25 10.25 -7.96 -22.91
CA GLY A 25 9.91 -8.97 -23.91
C GLY A 25 9.43 -10.30 -23.33
N ILE A 26 9.04 -10.34 -22.05
CA ILE A 26 8.50 -11.53 -21.39
C ILE A 26 6.97 -11.51 -21.52
N GLU A 27 6.42 -12.56 -22.14
CA GLU A 27 4.98 -12.65 -22.41
C GLU A 27 4.16 -12.85 -21.14
N THR A 28 3.19 -11.97 -20.93
CA THR A 28 2.32 -11.98 -19.75
C THR A 28 0.85 -11.87 -20.11
N VAL A 29 0.01 -12.48 -19.29
CA VAL A 29 -1.43 -12.17 -19.22
C VAL A 29 -1.78 -11.78 -17.80
N ILE A 30 -2.64 -10.79 -17.66
CA ILE A 30 -3.22 -10.40 -16.36
C ILE A 30 -4.69 -10.83 -16.35
N LEU A 31 -5.12 -11.48 -15.26
CA LEU A 31 -6.52 -11.84 -15.03
C LEU A 31 -7.05 -11.08 -13.81
N ASP A 32 -8.21 -10.47 -13.93
CA ASP A 32 -8.91 -9.85 -12.79
C ASP A 32 -10.39 -10.21 -12.78
N ARG A 33 -10.93 -10.49 -11.61
CA ARG A 33 -12.34 -10.78 -11.40
C ARG A 33 -13.25 -9.55 -11.57
N SER A 34 -12.67 -8.35 -11.48
CA SER A 34 -13.39 -7.08 -11.57
C SER A 34 -13.37 -6.53 -12.98
N SER A 35 -14.34 -5.67 -13.30
CA SER A 35 -14.28 -4.86 -14.51
C SER A 35 -13.22 -3.75 -14.39
N ARG A 36 -12.73 -3.26 -15.53
CA ARG A 36 -11.82 -2.10 -15.61
C ARG A 36 -12.39 -0.88 -14.88
N ALA A 37 -13.67 -0.59 -15.08
CA ALA A 37 -14.36 0.52 -14.43
C ALA A 37 -14.36 0.40 -12.90
N HIS A 38 -14.60 -0.81 -12.37
CA HIS A 38 -14.58 -1.05 -10.93
C HIS A 38 -13.18 -0.84 -10.34
N ILE A 39 -12.12 -1.26 -11.03
CA ILE A 39 -10.73 -1.09 -10.58
C ILE A 39 -10.39 0.40 -10.48
N LEU A 40 -10.74 1.19 -11.50
CA LEU A 40 -10.51 2.63 -11.55
C LEU A 40 -11.44 3.45 -10.63
N GLY A 41 -12.55 2.88 -10.19
CA GLY A 41 -13.46 3.50 -9.23
C GLY A 41 -12.99 3.43 -7.77
N ARG A 42 -11.93 2.67 -7.46
CA ARG A 42 -11.41 2.53 -6.10
C ARG A 42 -10.49 3.67 -5.74
N VAL A 43 -10.92 4.54 -4.84
CA VAL A 43 -10.07 5.63 -4.33
C VAL A 43 -9.22 5.11 -3.16
N ARG A 44 -7.90 5.12 -3.33
CA ARG A 44 -6.92 4.74 -2.30
C ARG A 44 -5.81 5.79 -2.18
N ALA A 45 -5.19 5.85 -1.00
CA ALA A 45 -4.03 6.69 -0.76
C ALA A 45 -2.84 6.22 -1.62
N GLY A 46 -2.00 7.18 -1.99
CA GLY A 46 -0.73 6.91 -2.63
C GLY A 46 0.32 7.85 -2.04
N VAL A 47 1.20 7.33 -1.18
CA VAL A 47 2.43 7.98 -0.76
C VAL A 47 3.54 7.08 -1.28
N LEU A 48 4.28 7.55 -2.27
CA LEU A 48 5.27 6.78 -2.99
C LEU A 48 6.66 7.05 -2.44
N GLU A 49 7.38 5.98 -2.11
CA GLU A 49 8.81 6.02 -1.84
C GLU A 49 9.59 6.15 -3.15
N GLU A 50 10.84 6.63 -3.10
CA GLU A 50 11.72 6.76 -4.27
C GLU A 50 11.84 5.46 -5.07
N GLY A 51 11.95 4.31 -4.39
CA GLY A 51 12.01 3.02 -5.06
C GLY A 51 10.77 2.71 -5.92
N THR A 52 9.58 3.09 -5.43
CA THR A 52 8.33 2.94 -6.20
C THR A 52 8.28 3.91 -7.37
N VAL A 53 8.68 5.18 -7.16
CA VAL A 53 8.80 6.19 -8.24
C VAL A 53 9.73 5.67 -9.34
N GLY A 54 10.94 5.19 -8.98
CA GLY A 54 11.90 4.66 -9.95
C GLY A 54 11.37 3.43 -10.71
N LEU A 55 10.53 2.59 -10.10
CA LEU A 55 9.90 1.48 -10.82
C LEU A 55 8.82 1.96 -11.80
N MET A 56 8.07 3.01 -11.49
CA MET A 56 7.12 3.64 -12.41
C MET A 56 7.83 4.26 -13.61
N ASP A 57 8.97 4.92 -13.38
CA ASP A 57 9.82 5.45 -14.45
C ASP A 57 10.35 4.32 -15.34
N ARG A 58 10.85 3.25 -14.73
CA ARG A 58 11.33 2.05 -15.46
C ARG A 58 10.20 1.36 -16.24
N ALA A 59 8.99 1.40 -15.75
CA ALA A 59 7.81 0.90 -16.46
C ALA A 59 7.37 1.80 -17.63
N GLY A 60 7.92 3.02 -17.72
CA GLY A 60 7.58 4.00 -18.77
C GLY A 60 6.30 4.79 -18.52
N VAL A 61 5.82 4.82 -17.25
CA VAL A 61 4.54 5.44 -16.88
C VAL A 61 4.71 6.57 -15.84
N GLY A 62 5.93 7.06 -15.63
CA GLY A 62 6.23 8.11 -14.64
C GLY A 62 5.83 9.53 -15.03
N ALA A 63 5.59 9.81 -16.31
CA ALA A 63 5.46 11.20 -16.81
C ALA A 63 4.35 12.00 -16.10
N ARG A 64 3.13 11.45 -15.99
CA ARG A 64 2.01 12.11 -15.32
C ARG A 64 2.21 12.16 -13.80
N MET A 65 2.79 11.11 -13.22
CA MET A 65 3.16 11.08 -11.82
C MET A 65 4.10 12.22 -11.43
N HIS A 66 5.12 12.52 -12.25
CA HIS A 66 6.03 13.65 -12.00
C HIS A 66 5.36 15.02 -12.25
N ALA A 67 4.40 15.11 -13.16
CA ALA A 67 3.71 16.36 -13.49
C ALA A 67 2.64 16.74 -12.44
N GLU A 68 1.93 15.77 -11.88
CA GLU A 68 0.75 15.97 -11.03
C GLU A 68 0.99 15.56 -9.57
N GLY A 69 2.00 14.74 -9.29
CA GLY A 69 2.34 14.29 -7.94
C GLY A 69 2.80 15.45 -7.06
N LEU A 70 2.48 15.37 -5.77
CA LEU A 70 2.84 16.38 -4.78
C LEU A 70 4.06 15.89 -3.99
N PRO A 71 5.26 16.47 -4.21
CA PRO A 71 6.43 16.10 -3.42
C PRO A 71 6.30 16.61 -1.98
N HIS A 72 6.59 15.74 -1.02
CA HIS A 72 6.63 16.09 0.39
C HIS A 72 8.04 15.90 0.91
N ASP A 73 8.65 17.00 1.32
CA ASP A 73 9.97 17.03 1.94
C ASP A 73 9.93 16.73 3.44
N GLY A 74 8.72 16.64 4.00
CA GLY A 74 8.47 16.34 5.39
C GLY A 74 7.04 15.91 5.69
N PHE A 75 6.75 15.80 6.98
CA PHE A 75 5.42 15.67 7.55
C PHE A 75 5.45 16.15 9.01
N SER A 76 4.30 16.43 9.62
CA SER A 76 4.24 16.90 11.00
C SER A 76 3.64 15.86 11.94
N PHE A 77 4.18 15.75 13.16
CA PHE A 77 3.49 15.20 14.31
C PHE A 77 2.78 16.31 15.07
N ALA A 78 1.51 16.11 15.40
CA ALA A 78 0.73 16.97 16.25
C ALA A 78 0.41 16.22 17.57
N PHE A 79 0.86 16.76 18.71
CA PHE A 79 0.67 16.16 20.03
C PHE A 79 0.79 17.22 21.12
N ASP A 80 0.13 17.04 22.23
CA ASP A 80 0.17 17.96 23.37
C ASP A 80 -0.07 19.44 22.97
N GLY A 81 -1.03 19.68 22.06
CA GLY A 81 -1.40 21.02 21.59
C GLY A 81 -0.39 21.74 20.67
N ARG A 82 0.69 21.09 20.30
CA ARG A 82 1.76 21.59 19.41
C ARG A 82 1.96 20.67 18.22
N ASP A 83 2.67 21.12 17.21
CA ASP A 83 3.15 20.29 16.11
C ASP A 83 4.66 20.46 15.92
N HIS A 84 5.26 19.40 15.38
CA HIS A 84 6.69 19.35 15.06
C HIS A 84 6.86 18.73 13.68
N ARG A 85 7.53 19.44 12.77
CA ARG A 85 7.78 18.97 11.41
C ARG A 85 9.05 18.12 11.36
N ILE A 86 8.93 16.92 10.85
CA ILE A 86 10.05 16.03 10.50
C ILE A 86 10.51 16.35 9.09
N ASP A 87 11.72 16.87 8.95
CA ASP A 87 12.32 17.21 7.66
C ASP A 87 12.97 15.98 7.02
N LEU A 88 12.20 15.27 6.19
CA LEU A 88 12.68 14.05 5.51
C LEU A 88 13.87 14.37 4.60
N PHE A 89 13.80 15.48 3.87
CA PHE A 89 14.80 15.86 2.90
C PHE A 89 16.17 16.11 3.54
N ASP A 90 16.21 16.92 4.61
CA ASP A 90 17.45 17.19 5.34
C ASP A 90 17.99 15.93 6.05
N LEU A 91 17.11 15.19 6.73
CA LEU A 91 17.52 14.02 7.54
C LEU A 91 18.02 12.84 6.72
N THR A 92 17.63 12.74 5.45
CA THR A 92 17.97 11.58 4.58
C THR A 92 18.91 11.93 3.43
N GLY A 93 19.44 13.14 3.39
CA GLY A 93 20.36 13.58 2.35
C GLY A 93 19.68 13.79 0.99
N GLY A 94 18.47 14.36 0.99
CA GLY A 94 17.75 14.78 -0.22
C GLY A 94 16.60 13.88 -0.65
N LYS A 95 16.22 12.87 0.14
CA LYS A 95 15.10 11.99 -0.19
C LYS A 95 13.77 12.57 0.28
N ARG A 96 12.72 12.28 -0.48
CA ARG A 96 11.35 12.73 -0.22
C ARG A 96 10.36 11.62 -0.53
N VAL A 97 9.11 11.83 -0.20
CA VAL A 97 8.00 11.00 -0.70
C VAL A 97 7.17 11.79 -1.69
N LEU A 98 6.50 11.09 -2.59
CA LEU A 98 5.63 11.70 -3.59
C LEU A 98 4.18 11.27 -3.31
N VAL A 99 3.29 12.23 -3.05
CA VAL A 99 1.86 11.93 -2.95
C VAL A 99 1.26 11.91 -4.35
N TYR A 100 0.92 10.71 -4.80
CA TYR A 100 0.25 10.45 -6.08
C TYR A 100 -0.77 9.33 -5.88
N GLY A 101 -2.03 9.61 -6.16
CA GLY A 101 -3.13 8.69 -5.85
C GLY A 101 -2.93 7.31 -6.46
N GLN A 102 -3.16 6.24 -5.68
CA GLN A 102 -3.05 4.87 -6.19
C GLN A 102 -3.96 4.62 -7.39
N THR A 103 -5.12 5.28 -7.46
CA THR A 103 -6.04 5.19 -8.60
C THR A 103 -5.41 5.75 -9.87
N GLU A 104 -4.68 6.87 -9.76
CA GLU A 104 -4.01 7.51 -10.89
C GLU A 104 -2.84 6.65 -11.39
N LEU A 105 -2.02 6.13 -10.46
CA LEU A 105 -0.96 5.17 -10.76
C LEU A 105 -1.52 3.92 -11.47
N THR A 106 -2.66 3.40 -11.00
CA THR A 106 -3.32 2.25 -11.61
C THR A 106 -3.83 2.57 -13.02
N ARG A 107 -4.37 3.78 -13.21
CA ARG A 107 -4.83 4.26 -14.52
C ARG A 107 -3.67 4.33 -15.52
N ASP A 108 -2.54 4.95 -15.13
CA ASP A 108 -1.36 5.08 -15.99
C ASP A 108 -0.87 3.71 -16.48
N LEU A 109 -0.82 2.74 -15.56
CA LEU A 109 -0.41 1.37 -15.89
C LEU A 109 -1.40 0.65 -16.81
N ILE A 110 -2.71 0.83 -16.60
CA ILE A 110 -3.76 0.25 -17.47
C ILE A 110 -3.68 0.85 -18.87
N GLU A 111 -3.66 2.19 -18.97
CA GLU A 111 -3.62 2.91 -20.25
C GLU A 111 -2.37 2.57 -21.05
N GLN A 112 -1.20 2.50 -20.39
CA GLN A 112 0.03 2.10 -21.07
C GLN A 112 -0.03 0.65 -21.56
N ARG A 113 -0.56 -0.26 -20.75
CA ARG A 113 -0.70 -1.67 -21.12
C ARG A 113 -1.65 -1.85 -22.30
N GLU A 114 -2.74 -1.08 -22.35
CA GLU A 114 -3.70 -1.05 -23.46
C GLU A 114 -3.03 -0.47 -24.73
N ALA A 115 -2.29 0.61 -24.60
CA ALA A 115 -1.54 1.22 -25.72
C ALA A 115 -0.49 0.25 -26.32
N ASP A 116 0.14 -0.55 -25.46
CA ASP A 116 1.09 -1.60 -25.87
C ASP A 116 0.38 -2.86 -26.42
N SER A 117 -0.94 -2.90 -26.48
CA SER A 117 -1.76 -4.05 -26.89
C SER A 117 -1.51 -5.32 -26.07
N ARG A 118 -1.15 -5.16 -24.79
CA ARG A 118 -0.87 -6.27 -23.87
C ARG A 118 -2.16 -6.77 -23.21
N LEU A 119 -2.36 -8.09 -23.20
CA LEU A 119 -3.61 -8.70 -22.78
C LEU A 119 -3.86 -8.57 -21.26
N THR A 120 -5.03 -8.02 -20.92
CA THR A 120 -5.65 -8.11 -19.60
C THR A 120 -7.06 -8.68 -19.76
N ILE A 121 -7.38 -9.75 -19.03
CA ILE A 121 -8.68 -10.40 -19.04
C ILE A 121 -9.43 -9.94 -17.79
N TYR A 122 -10.34 -8.98 -17.97
CA TYR A 122 -11.24 -8.51 -16.93
C TYR A 122 -12.46 -9.43 -16.79
N GLU A 123 -13.11 -9.39 -15.64
CA GLU A 123 -14.30 -10.19 -15.30
C GLU A 123 -14.05 -11.70 -15.40
N ALA A 124 -12.80 -12.10 -15.12
CA ALA A 124 -12.40 -13.48 -14.99
C ALA A 124 -12.81 -14.01 -13.62
N ALA A 125 -13.88 -14.74 -13.54
CA ALA A 125 -14.37 -15.34 -12.29
C ALA A 125 -13.57 -16.61 -11.94
N ASN A 126 -13.56 -16.98 -10.66
CA ASN A 126 -13.02 -18.26 -10.15
C ASN A 126 -11.58 -18.56 -10.61
N VAL A 127 -10.75 -17.50 -10.73
CA VAL A 127 -9.34 -17.65 -11.13
C VAL A 127 -8.62 -18.50 -10.11
N THR A 128 -8.05 -19.63 -10.55
CA THR A 128 -7.39 -20.61 -9.67
C THR A 128 -6.05 -21.06 -10.25
N PRO A 129 -4.93 -20.96 -9.51
CA PRO A 129 -3.65 -21.50 -9.91
C PRO A 129 -3.57 -23.02 -9.64
N HIS A 130 -2.93 -23.75 -10.56
CA HIS A 130 -2.75 -25.20 -10.49
C HIS A 130 -1.34 -25.61 -10.91
N GLY A 131 -0.88 -26.78 -10.46
CA GLY A 131 0.34 -27.44 -10.89
C GLY A 131 1.63 -26.65 -10.68
N PHE A 132 1.60 -25.66 -9.78
CA PHE A 132 2.72 -24.78 -9.52
C PHE A 132 3.84 -25.44 -8.68
N ASP A 133 3.56 -26.57 -8.04
CA ASP A 133 4.50 -27.45 -7.35
C ASP A 133 5.24 -28.41 -8.30
N GLY A 134 4.77 -28.50 -9.55
CA GLY A 134 5.30 -29.40 -10.58
C GLY A 134 5.83 -28.68 -11.83
N ALA A 135 5.86 -29.44 -12.92
CA ALA A 135 6.43 -28.98 -14.20
C ALA A 135 5.40 -28.29 -15.12
N ALA A 136 4.10 -28.32 -14.80
CA ALA A 136 3.01 -27.84 -15.65
C ALA A 136 2.10 -26.84 -14.96
N PRO A 137 2.62 -25.67 -14.51
CA PRO A 137 1.80 -24.65 -13.91
C PRO A 137 0.80 -24.09 -14.93
N HIS A 138 -0.41 -23.84 -14.46
CA HIS A 138 -1.46 -23.24 -15.27
C HIS A 138 -2.49 -22.54 -14.40
N VAL A 139 -3.26 -21.65 -14.99
CA VAL A 139 -4.36 -20.95 -14.35
C VAL A 139 -5.66 -21.31 -15.05
N THR A 140 -6.72 -21.61 -14.29
CA THR A 140 -8.08 -21.72 -14.82
C THR A 140 -8.90 -20.52 -14.38
N TYR A 141 -9.87 -20.13 -15.21
CA TYR A 141 -10.83 -19.08 -14.90
C TYR A 141 -12.13 -19.30 -15.67
N GLU A 142 -13.19 -18.67 -15.21
CA GLU A 142 -14.50 -18.71 -15.88
C GLU A 142 -14.80 -17.33 -16.48
N LYS A 143 -15.27 -17.32 -17.71
CA LYS A 143 -15.78 -16.13 -18.39
C LYS A 143 -16.91 -16.51 -19.32
N ASP A 144 -18.01 -15.75 -19.30
CA ASP A 144 -19.20 -15.97 -20.12
C ASP A 144 -19.76 -17.42 -20.01
N GLY A 145 -19.67 -17.99 -18.78
CA GLY A 145 -20.12 -19.37 -18.50
C GLY A 145 -19.19 -20.47 -19.01
N VAL A 146 -18.02 -20.13 -19.54
CA VAL A 146 -17.05 -21.10 -20.08
C VAL A 146 -15.80 -21.11 -19.20
N THR A 147 -15.30 -22.30 -18.89
CA THR A 147 -14.01 -22.48 -18.20
C THR A 147 -12.87 -22.42 -19.22
N HIS A 148 -11.92 -21.58 -18.95
CA HIS A 148 -10.71 -21.37 -19.75
C HIS A 148 -9.46 -21.82 -18.99
N ARG A 149 -8.41 -22.17 -19.74
CA ARG A 149 -7.09 -22.54 -19.22
C ARG A 149 -5.98 -21.74 -19.89
N ILE A 150 -5.02 -21.31 -19.09
CA ILE A 150 -3.78 -20.65 -19.51
C ILE A 150 -2.61 -21.43 -18.95
N ASP A 151 -1.83 -22.05 -19.81
CA ASP A 151 -0.56 -22.68 -19.44
C ASP A 151 0.53 -21.62 -19.32
N CYS A 152 1.43 -21.76 -18.35
CA CYS A 152 2.49 -20.77 -18.11
C CYS A 152 3.74 -21.44 -17.54
N ASP A 153 4.83 -20.67 -17.43
CA ASP A 153 6.04 -21.13 -16.75
C ASP A 153 5.98 -20.75 -15.26
N PHE A 154 5.43 -19.58 -14.96
CA PHE A 154 5.27 -19.06 -13.59
C PHE A 154 3.91 -18.39 -13.39
N ILE A 155 3.48 -18.33 -12.12
CA ILE A 155 2.26 -17.67 -11.69
C ILE A 155 2.61 -16.61 -10.64
N ALA A 156 2.17 -15.38 -10.86
CA ALA A 156 2.28 -14.30 -9.88
C ALA A 156 0.90 -13.99 -9.27
N GLY A 157 0.72 -14.31 -8.00
CA GLY A 157 -0.49 -14.01 -7.23
C GLY A 157 -0.44 -12.58 -6.68
N CYS A 158 -1.06 -11.65 -7.42
CA CYS A 158 -1.20 -10.23 -7.09
C CYS A 158 -2.66 -9.88 -6.73
N ASP A 159 -3.43 -10.85 -6.27
CA ASP A 159 -4.89 -10.86 -6.13
C ASP A 159 -5.40 -10.40 -4.76
N GLY A 160 -4.50 -9.84 -3.96
CA GLY A 160 -4.81 -9.22 -2.68
C GLY A 160 -5.13 -10.22 -1.57
N PHE A 161 -5.51 -9.69 -0.40
CA PHE A 161 -5.69 -10.49 0.81
C PHE A 161 -6.74 -11.60 0.67
N HIS A 162 -7.80 -11.35 -0.06
CA HIS A 162 -8.91 -12.30 -0.26
C HIS A 162 -8.77 -13.13 -1.55
N GLY A 163 -7.62 -13.02 -2.23
CA GLY A 163 -7.36 -13.71 -3.49
C GLY A 163 -7.31 -15.23 -3.37
N ALA A 164 -7.32 -15.89 -4.51
CA ALA A 164 -7.26 -17.34 -4.62
C ALA A 164 -5.83 -17.89 -4.53
N SER A 165 -4.84 -17.07 -4.88
CA SER A 165 -3.44 -17.53 -4.99
C SER A 165 -2.89 -18.08 -3.67
N ARG A 166 -3.04 -17.35 -2.56
CA ARG A 166 -2.62 -17.84 -1.25
C ARG A 166 -3.44 -19.04 -0.79
N LYS A 167 -4.75 -19.06 -1.08
CA LYS A 167 -5.65 -20.14 -0.69
C LYS A 167 -5.38 -21.46 -1.43
N ALA A 168 -4.73 -21.41 -2.59
CA ALA A 168 -4.34 -22.59 -3.34
C ALA A 168 -3.12 -23.31 -2.74
N VAL A 169 -2.40 -22.65 -1.84
CA VAL A 169 -1.26 -23.22 -1.14
C VAL A 169 -1.76 -24.07 0.02
N PRO A 170 -1.30 -25.33 0.19
CA PRO A 170 -1.64 -26.15 1.33
C PRO A 170 -1.26 -25.51 2.66
N ASP A 171 -2.13 -25.60 3.66
CA ASP A 171 -1.89 -25.00 5.01
C ASP A 171 -0.59 -25.49 5.65
N SER A 172 -0.16 -26.72 5.36
CA SER A 172 1.10 -27.29 5.86
C SER A 172 2.35 -26.66 5.24
N ALA A 173 2.22 -25.95 4.11
CA ALA A 173 3.34 -25.32 3.39
C ALA A 173 3.47 -23.82 3.67
N ILE A 174 2.50 -23.20 4.34
CA ILE A 174 2.46 -21.77 4.61
C ILE A 174 2.24 -21.51 6.10
N ARG A 175 2.96 -20.53 6.63
CA ARG A 175 2.75 -20.00 7.99
C ARG A 175 2.26 -18.57 7.91
N THR A 176 1.26 -18.22 8.69
CA THR A 176 0.71 -16.85 8.72
C THR A 176 0.91 -16.21 10.10
N PHE A 177 1.20 -14.94 10.10
CA PHE A 177 1.30 -14.08 11.27
C PHE A 177 0.29 -12.97 11.13
N GLU A 178 -0.57 -12.78 12.12
CA GLU A 178 -1.61 -11.76 12.06
C GLU A 178 -1.73 -11.02 13.41
N LYS A 179 -1.94 -9.72 13.32
CA LYS A 179 -2.36 -8.86 14.42
C LYS A 179 -3.50 -7.96 13.94
N VAL A 180 -4.68 -8.14 14.52
CA VAL A 180 -5.83 -7.24 14.32
C VAL A 180 -5.77 -6.14 15.37
N TYR A 181 -5.92 -4.89 14.97
CA TYR A 181 -5.96 -3.76 15.88
C TYR A 181 -7.41 -3.52 16.36
N PRO A 182 -7.63 -3.14 17.63
CA PRO A 182 -8.97 -3.04 18.21
C PRO A 182 -9.67 -1.70 17.86
N PHE A 183 -9.33 -1.12 16.72
CA PHE A 183 -9.89 0.13 16.21
C PHE A 183 -9.82 0.17 14.68
N GLY A 184 -10.58 1.09 14.10
CA GLY A 184 -10.57 1.41 12.67
C GLY A 184 -10.22 2.88 12.42
N TRP A 185 -10.11 3.21 11.15
CA TRP A 185 -10.02 4.59 10.65
C TRP A 185 -11.30 4.94 9.93
N LEU A 186 -12.02 5.92 10.47
CA LEU A 186 -13.08 6.62 9.73
C LEU A 186 -12.43 7.66 8.83
N GLY A 187 -12.53 7.46 7.54
CA GLY A 187 -11.94 8.33 6.52
C GLY A 187 -13.01 9.10 5.76
N VAL A 188 -12.73 10.38 5.51
CA VAL A 188 -13.58 11.30 4.73
C VAL A 188 -12.77 11.85 3.56
N LEU A 189 -13.38 11.88 2.37
CA LEU A 189 -12.86 12.54 1.18
C LEU A 189 -13.80 13.70 0.82
N SER A 190 -13.25 14.91 0.70
CA SER A 190 -14.02 16.13 0.48
C SER A 190 -13.30 17.06 -0.51
N GLU A 191 -14.08 17.78 -1.33
CA GLU A 191 -13.60 18.82 -2.25
C GLU A 191 -13.34 20.13 -1.49
N VAL A 192 -12.40 20.07 -0.54
CA VAL A 192 -11.92 21.22 0.21
C VAL A 192 -10.39 21.25 0.18
N PRO A 193 -9.76 22.43 0.22
CA PRO A 193 -8.30 22.51 0.30
C PRO A 193 -7.78 21.82 1.56
N PRO A 194 -6.59 21.20 1.50
CA PRO A 194 -5.95 20.63 2.68
C PRO A 194 -5.57 21.70 3.70
N VAL A 195 -5.55 21.32 4.96
CA VAL A 195 -5.18 22.22 6.08
C VAL A 195 -3.67 22.47 6.15
N SER A 196 -2.89 21.69 5.42
CA SER A 196 -1.43 21.79 5.33
C SER A 196 -0.97 21.24 3.99
N ASP A 197 0.15 21.72 3.48
CA ASP A 197 0.79 21.24 2.25
C ASP A 197 1.47 19.88 2.44
N GLU A 198 1.69 19.45 3.68
CA GLU A 198 2.25 18.14 4.04
C GLU A 198 1.31 17.40 5.00
N LEU A 199 1.54 16.09 5.21
CA LEU A 199 0.74 15.28 6.10
C LEU A 199 0.91 15.71 7.57
N ILE A 200 -0.19 15.65 8.34
CA ILE A 200 -0.18 15.85 9.79
C ILE A 200 -0.69 14.58 10.46
N TYR A 201 0.14 13.96 11.28
CA TYR A 201 -0.19 12.81 12.13
C TYR A 201 -0.43 13.29 13.55
N ALA A 202 -1.66 13.19 14.03
CA ALA A 202 -2.00 13.67 15.37
C ALA A 202 -2.17 12.51 16.37
N ASN A 203 -1.42 12.57 17.48
CA ASN A 203 -1.67 11.81 18.70
C ASN A 203 -2.50 12.68 19.66
N HIS A 204 -3.63 12.18 20.11
CA HIS A 204 -4.50 12.90 21.03
C HIS A 204 -5.18 11.93 22.00
N ALA A 205 -5.56 12.39 23.21
CA ALA A 205 -6.27 11.57 24.21
C ALA A 205 -7.60 11.02 23.70
N ARG A 206 -8.22 11.64 22.68
CA ARG A 206 -9.43 11.18 21.98
C ARG A 206 -9.14 10.17 20.88
N GLY A 207 -7.87 9.84 20.60
CA GLY A 207 -7.42 8.95 19.54
C GLY A 207 -6.74 9.67 18.38
N PHE A 208 -6.15 8.91 17.49
CA PHE A 208 -5.39 9.34 16.33
C PHE A 208 -6.22 10.16 15.33
N ALA A 209 -5.57 11.11 14.65
CA ALA A 209 -6.09 11.73 13.43
C ALA A 209 -4.97 11.87 12.38
N LEU A 210 -5.35 11.92 11.11
CA LEU A 210 -4.45 12.15 9.98
C LEU A 210 -5.08 13.15 9.02
N CYS A 211 -4.36 14.25 8.77
CA CYS A 211 -4.67 15.17 7.70
C CYS A 211 -3.78 14.85 6.48
N SER A 212 -4.39 14.61 5.35
CA SER A 212 -3.70 14.34 4.09
C SER A 212 -4.45 14.97 2.91
N MET A 213 -3.83 14.97 1.75
CA MET A 213 -4.42 15.53 0.53
C MET A 213 -4.42 14.53 -0.61
N ARG A 214 -5.18 14.86 -1.66
CA ARG A 214 -5.18 14.19 -2.97
C ARG A 214 -4.84 15.16 -4.09
N SER A 215 -5.14 16.43 -3.88
CA SER A 215 -4.79 17.56 -4.74
C SER A 215 -4.84 18.85 -3.93
N PRO A 216 -4.45 19.99 -4.48
CA PRO A 216 -4.58 21.30 -3.80
C PRO A 216 -6.03 21.68 -3.42
N THR A 217 -7.04 21.01 -4.01
CA THR A 217 -8.46 21.28 -3.77
C THR A 217 -9.21 20.09 -3.17
N ARG A 218 -8.52 18.99 -2.86
CA ARG A 218 -9.15 17.75 -2.37
C ARG A 218 -8.40 17.18 -1.18
N SER A 219 -9.08 17.07 -0.04
CA SER A 219 -8.56 16.54 1.21
C SER A 219 -9.06 15.14 1.51
N ARG A 220 -8.19 14.32 2.10
CA ARG A 220 -8.54 13.01 2.68
C ARG A 220 -8.11 12.98 4.13
N TYR A 221 -9.08 13.01 5.04
CA TYR A 221 -8.82 13.02 6.46
C TYR A 221 -9.31 11.75 7.13
N TYR A 222 -8.65 11.39 8.23
CA TYR A 222 -8.97 10.19 8.98
C TYR A 222 -9.00 10.49 10.47
N ILE A 223 -9.91 9.84 11.18
CA ILE A 223 -9.91 9.76 12.64
C ILE A 223 -9.99 8.30 13.09
N GLN A 224 -9.30 7.98 14.17
CA GLN A 224 -9.48 6.71 14.84
C GLN A 224 -10.90 6.59 15.39
N CYS A 225 -11.55 5.44 15.17
CA CYS A 225 -12.88 5.11 15.69
C CYS A 225 -12.92 3.66 16.21
N ALA A 226 -13.94 3.31 16.97
CA ALA A 226 -14.17 1.94 17.38
C ALA A 226 -14.62 1.08 16.18
N LEU A 227 -14.43 -0.26 16.25
CA LEU A 227 -14.77 -1.17 15.15
C LEU A 227 -16.28 -1.36 14.96
N ASP A 228 -17.06 -1.12 15.99
CA ASP A 228 -18.54 -1.21 16.01
C ASP A 228 -19.23 0.10 15.58
N GLU A 229 -18.46 1.16 15.34
CA GLU A 229 -18.99 2.42 14.79
C GLU A 229 -19.53 2.23 13.38
N ARG A 230 -20.62 2.91 13.06
CA ARG A 230 -21.29 2.83 11.76
C ARG A 230 -21.15 4.15 11.02
N ILE A 231 -20.97 4.07 9.71
CA ILE A 231 -20.82 5.27 8.85
C ILE A 231 -22.02 6.19 8.95
N GLU A 232 -23.22 5.61 9.06
CA GLU A 232 -24.51 6.32 9.15
C GLU A 232 -24.61 7.19 10.40
N ASP A 233 -23.89 6.85 11.47
CA ASP A 233 -23.88 7.61 12.72
C ASP A 233 -22.94 8.83 12.66
N TRP A 234 -22.20 8.99 11.58
CA TRP A 234 -21.26 10.06 11.37
C TRP A 234 -21.72 11.05 10.30
N SER A 235 -22.38 12.13 10.70
CA SER A 235 -22.58 13.28 9.81
C SER A 235 -21.26 13.96 9.47
N ASP A 236 -21.21 14.76 8.41
CA ASP A 236 -20.00 15.52 8.06
C ASP A 236 -19.65 16.48 9.20
N ASP A 237 -20.62 17.19 9.77
CA ASP A 237 -20.39 18.11 10.89
C ASP A 237 -19.78 17.40 12.11
N ARG A 238 -20.31 16.22 12.49
CA ARG A 238 -19.74 15.41 13.57
C ARG A 238 -18.28 15.02 13.29
N PHE A 239 -17.98 14.64 12.04
CA PHE A 239 -16.62 14.28 11.65
C PHE A 239 -15.66 15.48 11.75
N TRP A 240 -16.07 16.64 11.19
CA TRP A 240 -15.24 17.85 11.23
C TRP A 240 -15.03 18.37 12.63
N ASP A 241 -16.05 18.36 13.47
CA ASP A 241 -15.95 18.75 14.88
C ASP A 241 -15.00 17.83 15.66
N GLU A 242 -15.07 16.52 15.44
CA GLU A 242 -14.21 15.57 16.12
C GLU A 242 -12.77 15.68 15.62
N LEU A 243 -12.55 15.90 14.32
CA LEU A 243 -11.21 16.11 13.77
C LEU A 243 -10.56 17.37 14.34
N ARG A 244 -11.29 18.49 14.38
CA ARG A 244 -10.79 19.74 14.98
C ARG A 244 -10.37 19.57 16.43
N ARG A 245 -11.10 18.79 17.22
CA ARG A 245 -10.76 18.52 18.63
C ARG A 245 -9.48 17.74 18.82
N ARG A 246 -8.98 17.06 17.77
CA ARG A 246 -7.75 16.24 17.81
C ARG A 246 -6.53 16.97 17.27
N LEU A 247 -6.68 18.20 16.80
CA LEU A 247 -5.61 19.01 16.22
C LEU A 247 -5.25 20.20 17.09
N PRO A 248 -4.02 20.71 16.99
CA PRO A 248 -3.65 22.01 17.53
C PRO A 248 -4.59 23.12 17.05
N ALA A 249 -4.82 24.15 17.89
CA ALA A 249 -5.82 25.18 17.64
C ALA A 249 -5.65 25.88 16.28
N HIS A 250 -4.41 26.21 15.90
CA HIS A 250 -4.15 26.90 14.63
C HIS A 250 -4.54 26.06 13.39
N HIS A 251 -4.37 24.73 13.42
CA HIS A 251 -4.85 23.86 12.35
C HIS A 251 -6.38 23.72 12.38
N ALA A 252 -6.97 23.61 13.58
CA ALA A 252 -8.41 23.52 13.74
C ALA A 252 -9.13 24.77 13.21
N GLU A 253 -8.57 25.97 13.45
CA GLU A 253 -9.07 27.27 12.98
C GLU A 253 -8.91 27.46 11.48
N ALA A 254 -7.77 27.04 10.91
CA ALA A 254 -7.47 27.16 9.48
C ALA A 254 -8.24 26.14 8.63
N MET A 255 -8.83 25.11 9.23
CA MET A 255 -9.46 24.00 8.51
C MET A 255 -10.73 24.43 7.76
N VAL A 256 -10.70 24.30 6.44
CA VAL A 256 -11.88 24.43 5.59
C VAL A 256 -12.64 23.10 5.61
N THR A 257 -13.95 23.19 5.87
CA THR A 257 -14.83 22.03 5.92
C THR A 257 -15.82 22.04 4.77
N GLY A 258 -16.33 20.88 4.38
CA GLY A 258 -17.29 20.75 3.30
C GLY A 258 -17.96 19.39 3.29
N LYS A 259 -18.87 19.19 2.33
CA LYS A 259 -19.57 17.93 2.16
C LYS A 259 -18.60 16.83 1.74
N SER A 260 -18.68 15.68 2.40
CA SER A 260 -17.97 14.48 1.96
C SER A 260 -18.68 13.84 0.77
N PHE A 261 -17.93 13.36 -0.20
CA PHE A 261 -18.45 12.53 -1.29
C PHE A 261 -18.05 11.06 -1.14
N GLU A 262 -17.11 10.77 -0.23
CA GLU A 262 -16.77 9.40 0.19
C GLU A 262 -16.52 9.38 1.70
N LYS A 263 -17.09 8.39 2.35
CA LYS A 263 -16.89 8.10 3.78
C LYS A 263 -16.75 6.59 3.96
N SER A 264 -15.74 6.16 4.70
CA SER A 264 -15.48 4.73 4.91
C SER A 264 -14.84 4.47 6.27
N ILE A 265 -15.11 3.29 6.86
CA ILE A 265 -14.39 2.78 8.03
C ILE A 265 -13.55 1.60 7.59
N ALA A 266 -12.25 1.69 7.84
CA ALA A 266 -11.29 0.65 7.51
C ALA A 266 -10.70 0.05 8.80
N PRO A 267 -10.90 -1.26 9.08
CA PRO A 267 -10.21 -1.94 10.17
C PRO A 267 -8.71 -2.06 9.86
N LEU A 268 -7.87 -1.98 10.90
CA LEU A 268 -6.43 -2.10 10.76
C LEU A 268 -5.96 -3.50 11.12
N ARG A 269 -5.00 -3.99 10.34
CA ARG A 269 -4.30 -5.26 10.63
C ARG A 269 -2.87 -5.25 10.13
N SER A 270 -2.04 -6.05 10.76
CA SER A 270 -0.78 -6.54 10.21
C SER A 270 -0.96 -8.00 9.85
N PHE A 271 -0.48 -8.41 8.69
CA PHE A 271 -0.52 -9.80 8.23
C PHE A 271 0.73 -10.11 7.42
N VAL A 272 1.32 -11.28 7.62
CA VAL A 272 2.44 -11.79 6.81
C VAL A 272 2.24 -13.28 6.59
N ALA A 273 2.42 -13.74 5.36
CA ALA A 273 2.44 -15.14 4.96
C ALA A 273 3.86 -15.55 4.54
N GLU A 274 4.36 -16.65 5.09
CA GLU A 274 5.70 -17.18 4.84
C GLU A 274 5.64 -18.67 4.47
N PRO A 275 6.44 -19.09 3.47
CA PRO A 275 7.21 -18.28 2.52
C PRO A 275 6.31 -17.56 1.51
N MET A 276 6.87 -16.68 0.66
CA MET A 276 6.16 -15.99 -0.40
C MET A 276 6.27 -16.69 -1.76
N ARG A 277 6.96 -17.84 -1.84
CA ARG A 277 7.12 -18.66 -3.04
C ARG A 277 6.79 -20.12 -2.77
N PHE A 278 6.05 -20.72 -3.68
CA PHE A 278 5.65 -22.14 -3.66
C PHE A 278 5.88 -22.75 -5.04
N GLY A 279 7.05 -23.36 -5.24
CA GLY A 279 7.44 -23.84 -6.55
C GLY A 279 7.49 -22.72 -7.59
N ARG A 280 6.51 -22.72 -8.50
CA ARG A 280 6.34 -21.73 -9.58
C ARG A 280 5.27 -20.67 -9.30
N LEU A 281 4.67 -20.67 -8.13
CA LEU A 281 3.74 -19.64 -7.64
C LEU A 281 4.48 -18.67 -6.70
N PHE A 282 4.29 -17.36 -6.96
CA PHE A 282 4.83 -16.27 -6.15
C PHE A 282 3.68 -15.41 -5.61
N LEU A 283 3.65 -15.15 -4.33
CA LEU A 283 2.70 -14.20 -3.71
C LEU A 283 3.33 -12.81 -3.67
N VAL A 284 2.56 -11.78 -4.06
CA VAL A 284 3.02 -10.40 -4.23
C VAL A 284 2.02 -9.43 -3.60
N GLY A 285 2.52 -8.47 -2.84
CA GLY A 285 1.71 -7.43 -2.20
C GLY A 285 0.71 -8.00 -1.19
N ASP A 286 -0.52 -7.48 -1.19
CA ASP A 286 -1.56 -7.86 -0.22
C ASP A 286 -1.93 -9.36 -0.25
N ALA A 287 -1.52 -10.10 -1.25
CA ALA A 287 -1.64 -11.57 -1.26
C ALA A 287 -0.72 -12.22 -0.21
N ALA A 288 0.43 -11.61 0.08
CA ALA A 288 1.43 -12.09 1.03
C ALA A 288 1.45 -11.32 2.35
N HIS A 289 1.21 -10.01 2.35
CA HIS A 289 1.36 -9.17 3.53
C HIS A 289 0.44 -7.95 3.53
N ILE A 290 0.03 -7.53 4.71
CA ILE A 290 -0.71 -6.28 4.96
C ILE A 290 -0.02 -5.56 6.12
N VAL A 291 0.07 -4.25 6.02
CA VAL A 291 0.53 -3.36 7.09
C VAL A 291 -0.51 -2.29 7.40
N PRO A 292 -0.59 -1.80 8.64
CA PRO A 292 -1.41 -0.64 8.94
C PRO A 292 -1.04 0.55 8.06
N PRO A 293 -2.00 1.35 7.63
CA PRO A 293 -1.75 2.47 6.73
C PRO A 293 -0.93 3.60 7.36
N THR A 294 -0.74 3.59 8.67
CA THR A 294 -0.04 4.64 9.45
C THR A 294 1.37 4.94 8.93
N GLY A 295 2.11 3.91 8.49
CA GLY A 295 3.45 4.09 7.94
C GLY A 295 3.51 4.31 6.43
N ALA A 296 2.36 4.36 5.72
CA ALA A 296 2.27 4.48 4.26
C ALA A 296 3.07 3.42 3.49
N LYS A 297 3.20 2.18 4.01
CA LYS A 297 4.10 1.14 3.47
C LYS A 297 3.46 0.16 2.50
N GLY A 298 2.14 -0.02 2.50
CA GLY A 298 1.49 -1.13 1.78
C GLY A 298 1.80 -1.16 0.28
N LEU A 299 1.58 -0.05 -0.42
CA LEU A 299 1.85 0.07 -1.86
C LEU A 299 3.36 -0.08 -2.16
N ASN A 300 4.21 0.52 -1.34
CA ASN A 300 5.66 0.49 -1.51
C ASN A 300 6.26 -0.91 -1.27
N LEU A 301 5.70 -1.68 -0.34
CA LEU A 301 6.03 -3.09 -0.16
C LEU A 301 5.63 -3.93 -1.38
N ALA A 302 4.42 -3.72 -1.89
CA ALA A 302 3.99 -4.40 -3.10
C ALA A 302 4.89 -4.08 -4.30
N ALA A 303 5.36 -2.82 -4.43
CA ALA A 303 6.35 -2.42 -5.44
C ALA A 303 7.71 -3.08 -5.22
N SER A 304 8.18 -3.23 -3.96
CA SER A 304 9.43 -3.93 -3.68
C SER A 304 9.36 -5.43 -4.00
N ASP A 305 8.22 -6.08 -3.75
CA ASP A 305 8.02 -7.48 -4.17
C ASP A 305 8.10 -7.61 -5.69
N VAL A 306 7.46 -6.67 -6.40
CA VAL A 306 7.54 -6.58 -7.87
C VAL A 306 8.99 -6.43 -8.32
N HIS A 307 9.78 -5.56 -7.66
CA HIS A 307 11.21 -5.40 -7.97
C HIS A 307 11.97 -6.70 -7.87
N TYR A 308 11.84 -7.43 -6.75
CA TYR A 308 12.55 -8.68 -6.53
C TYR A 308 12.08 -9.78 -7.49
N LEU A 309 10.77 -9.93 -7.69
CA LEU A 309 10.23 -10.94 -8.60
C LEU A 309 10.59 -10.65 -10.06
N PHE A 310 10.45 -9.39 -10.49
CA PHE A 310 10.83 -8.96 -11.83
C PHE A 310 12.33 -9.24 -12.10
N SER A 311 13.21 -8.88 -11.16
CA SER A 311 14.65 -9.13 -11.30
C SER A 311 14.96 -10.61 -11.40
N GLY A 312 14.32 -11.46 -10.60
CA GLY A 312 14.51 -12.91 -10.66
C GLY A 312 13.95 -13.54 -11.95
N LEU A 313 12.80 -13.05 -12.45
CA LEU A 313 12.26 -13.52 -13.74
C LEU A 313 13.13 -13.07 -14.91
N LEU A 314 13.67 -11.86 -14.86
CA LEU A 314 14.60 -11.36 -15.89
C LEU A 314 15.85 -12.23 -15.95
N GLU A 315 16.49 -12.49 -14.80
CA GLU A 315 17.64 -13.39 -14.67
C GLU A 315 17.32 -14.80 -15.22
N HIS A 316 16.13 -15.34 -14.89
CA HIS A 316 15.69 -16.64 -15.38
C HIS A 316 15.63 -16.71 -16.92
N TYR A 317 14.99 -15.73 -17.56
CA TYR A 317 14.77 -15.77 -19.01
C TYR A 317 15.98 -15.31 -19.83
N GLN A 318 16.78 -14.38 -19.31
CA GLN A 318 17.95 -13.84 -20.03
C GLN A 318 19.21 -14.65 -19.74
N ASP A 319 19.47 -14.97 -18.46
CA ASP A 319 20.73 -15.59 -18.02
C ASP A 319 20.59 -17.10 -17.74
N ARG A 320 19.36 -17.65 -17.83
CA ARG A 320 19.03 -19.04 -17.51
C ARG A 320 19.41 -19.44 -16.07
N SER A 321 19.38 -18.49 -15.15
CA SER A 321 19.65 -18.67 -13.72
C SER A 321 18.37 -18.58 -12.91
N ASN A 322 18.23 -19.40 -11.88
CA ASN A 322 17.11 -19.36 -10.94
C ASN A 322 17.49 -18.66 -9.62
N GLY A 323 18.71 -18.15 -9.47
CA GLY A 323 19.21 -17.60 -8.22
C GLY A 323 18.33 -16.49 -7.67
N GLY A 324 17.87 -15.57 -8.51
CA GLY A 324 16.97 -14.50 -8.12
C GLY A 324 15.59 -14.99 -7.70
N LEU A 325 15.03 -15.98 -8.40
CA LEU A 325 13.75 -16.59 -8.04
C LEU A 325 13.86 -17.39 -6.74
N ASP A 326 14.95 -18.12 -6.53
CA ASP A 326 15.17 -18.90 -5.31
C ASP A 326 15.35 -17.98 -4.09
N ALA A 327 15.96 -16.82 -4.27
CA ALA A 327 16.14 -15.81 -3.23
C ALA A 327 14.91 -14.91 -2.98
N TYR A 328 13.89 -14.96 -3.85
CA TYR A 328 12.73 -14.03 -3.80
C TYR A 328 12.10 -13.93 -2.42
N SER A 329 11.68 -15.07 -1.87
CA SER A 329 10.97 -15.10 -0.58
C SER A 329 11.82 -14.51 0.55
N ALA A 330 13.10 -14.86 0.62
CA ALA A 330 14.01 -14.38 1.66
C ALA A 330 14.24 -12.87 1.56
N LYS A 331 14.48 -12.34 0.36
CA LYS A 331 14.68 -10.90 0.12
C LYS A 331 13.42 -10.09 0.43
N ALA A 332 12.27 -10.53 -0.09
CA ALA A 332 11.00 -9.85 0.13
C ALA A 332 10.64 -9.83 1.62
N LEU A 333 10.69 -10.98 2.32
CA LEU A 333 10.37 -11.09 3.74
C LEU A 333 11.29 -10.26 4.63
N ALA A 334 12.58 -10.17 4.31
CA ALA A 334 13.52 -9.32 5.06
C ALA A 334 13.10 -7.84 5.04
N ARG A 335 12.55 -7.35 3.92
CA ARG A 335 11.98 -6.00 3.81
C ARG A 335 10.60 -5.89 4.43
N VAL A 336 9.72 -6.87 4.19
CA VAL A 336 8.37 -6.93 4.75
C VAL A 336 8.42 -6.78 6.27
N TRP A 337 9.25 -7.55 6.96
CA TRP A 337 9.33 -7.48 8.43
C TRP A 337 9.85 -6.14 8.95
N LYS A 338 10.78 -5.48 8.24
CA LYS A 338 11.23 -4.13 8.58
C LYS A 338 10.07 -3.11 8.47
N ALA A 339 9.27 -3.20 7.40
CA ALA A 339 8.14 -2.32 7.19
C ALA A 339 6.95 -2.62 8.12
N VAL A 340 6.70 -3.90 8.44
CA VAL A 340 5.73 -4.31 9.47
C VAL A 340 6.11 -3.73 10.84
N ARG A 341 7.40 -3.86 11.23
CA ARG A 341 7.93 -3.27 12.46
C ARG A 341 7.70 -1.75 12.48
N PHE A 342 8.06 -1.06 11.41
CA PHE A 342 7.89 0.39 11.31
C PHE A 342 6.41 0.81 11.40
N SER A 343 5.54 0.18 10.63
CA SER A 343 4.10 0.47 10.64
C SER A 343 3.47 0.14 11.99
N TRP A 344 3.90 -0.95 12.64
CA TRP A 344 3.46 -1.32 13.99
C TRP A 344 3.90 -0.27 15.03
N TRP A 345 5.16 0.18 14.97
CA TRP A 345 5.70 1.20 15.86
C TRP A 345 4.95 2.53 15.71
N MET A 346 4.78 3.04 14.49
CA MET A 346 4.00 4.24 14.20
C MET A 346 2.55 4.10 14.71
N THR A 347 1.92 2.94 14.50
CA THR A 347 0.56 2.70 14.97
C THR A 347 0.49 2.69 16.49
N SER A 348 1.44 2.04 17.16
CA SER A 348 1.48 1.94 18.62
C SER A 348 1.76 3.30 19.29
N MET A 349 2.59 4.13 18.67
CA MET A 349 2.93 5.46 19.16
C MET A 349 1.79 6.48 19.00
N LEU A 350 1.02 6.37 17.91
CA LEU A 350 0.06 7.41 17.52
C LEU A 350 -1.39 7.12 17.91
N HIS A 351 -1.76 5.85 18.13
CA HIS A 351 -3.14 5.48 18.40
C HIS A 351 -3.41 5.21 19.88
N ARG A 352 -4.64 5.47 20.30
CA ARG A 352 -5.12 5.08 21.62
C ARG A 352 -5.75 3.69 21.57
N PHE A 353 -5.23 2.78 22.38
CA PHE A 353 -5.79 1.44 22.52
C PHE A 353 -6.87 1.41 23.62
N PRO A 354 -7.87 0.53 23.57
CA PRO A 354 -8.93 0.48 24.58
C PRO A 354 -8.41 0.29 26.00
N GLN A 355 -7.28 -0.42 26.15
CA GLN A 355 -6.60 -0.65 27.44
C GLN A 355 -5.59 0.43 27.82
N THR A 356 -5.39 1.46 26.99
CA THR A 356 -4.43 2.55 27.26
C THR A 356 -4.85 3.32 28.52
N SER A 357 -3.99 3.29 29.53
CA SER A 357 -4.13 4.06 30.75
C SER A 357 -3.56 5.48 30.58
N ASP A 358 -3.73 6.34 31.58
CA ASP A 358 -3.09 7.65 31.58
C ASP A 358 -1.56 7.53 31.63
N PHE A 359 -1.03 6.47 32.24
CA PHE A 359 0.41 6.17 32.22
C PHE A 359 0.89 5.87 30.78
N ASP A 360 0.17 5.01 30.05
CA ASP A 360 0.52 4.68 28.66
C ASP A 360 0.45 5.91 27.75
N GLN A 361 -0.53 6.80 27.97
CA GLN A 361 -0.63 8.07 27.24
C GLN A 361 0.62 8.94 27.50
N LYS A 362 1.08 9.03 28.78
CA LYS A 362 2.31 9.76 29.11
C LYS A 362 3.56 9.15 28.49
N ILE A 363 3.61 7.81 28.35
CA ILE A 363 4.73 7.15 27.64
C ILE A 363 4.71 7.49 26.14
N GLN A 364 3.53 7.52 25.51
CA GLN A 364 3.42 7.94 24.10
C GLN A 364 3.85 9.41 23.89
N GLU A 365 3.42 10.31 24.77
CA GLU A 365 3.84 11.73 24.76
C GLU A 365 5.36 11.88 24.95
N ALA A 366 5.95 11.13 25.88
CA ALA A 366 7.39 11.13 26.12
C ALA A 366 8.19 10.56 24.95
N GLU A 367 7.69 9.51 24.29
CA GLU A 367 8.29 8.94 23.07
C GLU A 367 8.27 9.96 21.92
N LEU A 368 7.14 10.65 21.71
CA LEU A 368 7.02 11.69 20.71
C LEU A 368 7.93 12.88 21.01
N ASP A 369 7.99 13.30 22.30
CA ASP A 369 8.88 14.39 22.74
C ASP A 369 10.36 14.03 22.51
N TYR A 370 10.78 12.83 22.91
CA TYR A 370 12.15 12.35 22.66
C TYR A 370 12.46 12.30 21.16
N LEU A 371 11.54 11.75 20.36
CA LEU A 371 11.72 11.62 18.92
C LEU A 371 11.89 12.97 18.24
N THR A 372 11.13 13.99 18.65
CA THR A 372 11.18 15.35 18.07
C THR A 372 12.32 16.22 18.58
N HIS A 373 13.08 15.77 19.58
CA HIS A 373 14.25 16.47 20.12
C HIS A 373 15.58 15.73 19.92
N SER A 374 15.54 14.53 19.31
CA SER A 374 16.72 13.72 19.02
C SER A 374 16.92 13.56 17.52
N ARG A 375 17.91 14.28 16.95
CA ARG A 375 18.21 14.15 15.50
C ARG A 375 18.47 12.70 15.08
N ALA A 376 19.05 11.86 15.94
CA ALA A 376 19.26 10.45 15.64
C ALA A 376 17.93 9.68 15.52
N ALA A 377 16.95 9.96 16.41
CA ALA A 377 15.64 9.34 16.38
C ALA A 377 14.83 9.82 15.17
N GLU A 378 14.86 11.13 14.88
CA GLU A 378 14.27 11.69 13.65
C GLU A 378 14.86 11.06 12.39
N THR A 379 16.18 10.86 12.32
CA THR A 379 16.85 10.24 11.18
C THR A 379 16.37 8.80 10.98
N VAL A 380 16.29 8.00 12.06
CA VAL A 380 15.74 6.62 11.98
C VAL A 380 14.30 6.62 11.48
N LEU A 381 13.48 7.55 11.95
CA LEU A 381 12.11 7.72 11.47
C LEU A 381 12.08 8.08 9.98
N ALA A 382 12.84 9.10 9.59
CA ALA A 382 12.90 9.62 8.23
C ALA A 382 13.36 8.56 7.22
N GLU A 383 14.45 7.83 7.52
CA GLU A 383 14.96 6.72 6.67
C GLU A 383 13.90 5.64 6.42
N ASN A 384 13.17 5.26 7.49
CA ASN A 384 12.09 4.28 7.35
C ASN A 384 10.90 4.87 6.58
N TYR A 385 10.62 6.17 6.71
CA TYR A 385 9.49 6.82 6.07
C TYR A 385 9.70 7.01 4.56
N VAL A 386 10.86 7.49 4.13
CA VAL A 386 11.20 7.66 2.70
C VAL A 386 11.47 6.32 1.99
N GLY A 387 11.62 5.25 2.75
CA GLY A 387 11.85 3.89 2.26
C GLY A 387 13.30 3.45 2.31
N LEU A 388 13.49 2.27 2.88
CA LEU A 388 14.80 1.60 2.87
C LEU A 388 15.14 1.15 1.43
N PRO A 389 16.41 1.09 1.05
CA PRO A 389 16.83 0.61 -0.28
C PRO A 389 16.40 -0.85 -0.51
N TYR A 390 16.24 -1.24 -1.80
CA TYR A 390 15.88 -2.59 -2.23
C TYR A 390 17.05 -3.55 -2.11
#